data_b0c5f24ca32bcc25bc73c058e5c17c80
#
_entry.id   b0c5f24ca32bcc25bc73c058e5c17c80
#
_cell.length_a   1.000
_cell.length_b   1.000
_cell.length_c   1.000
_cell.angle_alpha   90.00
_cell.angle_beta   90.00
_cell.angle_gamma   90.00
#
_symmetry.space_group_name_H-M   'P 1'
#
loop_
_entity.id
_entity.type
_entity.pdbx_description
1 polymer ?
#
loop_
_entity_poly.entity_id
_entity_poly.type
_entity_poly.pdbx_seq_one_letter_code
_entity_poly.pdbx_strand_id
1 'polypeptide(L)'
;MPETPKVGYNPSFLNTPILKGKEIQIKMPNGDSRKGQFAIVELSEIKASHNEKSYGNTEGYPLDANGENVNDRNYTGDVNSQAKIIEYAQNLEPDRLITTSRTPAGTPIITVDGIVVSGNNRTMSLKLAVADYPEKYDEYKRFLAEEIEAFGFENIVGSALLMNDYIALPGSSYDNPHNVKFTNPVLVRIDYDFPDYNALELSLYNKDTKKSERPIDKALKLGKILESSEKCTTVITNIVGQYETFSEFYSNGNDQKKMKDSLVSCNIITTQELPAYFSETGFTEQGKELIENLLAGLVLSKDALIASNEGGARILR
;
A
#
# COMPACT_ATOMS: atom_id res chain seq x y z
N MET A 1 10.17 18.09 -22.16
CA MET A 1 8.84 17.72 -22.66
C MET A 1 7.87 18.18 -21.60
N PRO A 2 6.72 18.79 -21.93
CA PRO A 2 5.73 19.12 -20.91
C PRO A 2 5.23 17.82 -20.29
N GLU A 3 5.25 17.74 -18.96
CA GLU A 3 4.68 16.61 -18.22
C GLU A 3 3.21 16.49 -18.61
N THR A 4 2.81 15.31 -19.07
CA THR A 4 1.39 14.97 -19.26
C THR A 4 0.71 15.15 -17.92
N PRO A 5 -0.40 15.90 -17.81
CA PRO A 5 -1.08 16.06 -16.54
C PRO A 5 -1.49 14.67 -16.04
N LYS A 6 -1.07 14.32 -14.83
CA LYS A 6 -1.53 13.09 -14.14
C LYS A 6 -3.05 13.18 -14.09
N VAL A 7 -3.72 12.29 -14.79
CA VAL A 7 -5.18 12.18 -14.70
C VAL A 7 -5.49 11.67 -13.28
N GLY A 8 -6.13 12.51 -12.48
CA GLY A 8 -6.52 12.12 -11.12
C GLY A 8 -7.52 10.98 -11.17
N TYR A 9 -7.24 9.90 -10.46
CA TYR A 9 -8.13 8.73 -10.36
C TYR A 9 -9.36 9.01 -9.49
N ASN A 10 -9.30 10.05 -8.68
CA ASN A 10 -10.40 10.46 -7.81
C ASN A 10 -10.61 11.99 -7.87
N PRO A 11 -11.10 12.52 -8.99
CA PRO A 11 -11.23 13.97 -9.18
C PRO A 11 -12.23 14.63 -8.22
N SER A 12 -13.18 13.88 -7.65
CA SER A 12 -14.09 14.39 -6.63
C SER A 12 -13.36 14.78 -5.36
N PHE A 13 -12.32 14.02 -4.96
CA PHE A 13 -11.53 14.29 -3.77
C PHE A 13 -10.84 15.66 -3.81
N LEU A 14 -10.43 16.13 -4.98
CA LEU A 14 -9.78 17.44 -5.14
C LEU A 14 -10.68 18.63 -4.73
N ASN A 15 -11.98 18.39 -4.69
CA ASN A 15 -12.98 19.39 -4.29
C ASN A 15 -13.48 19.18 -2.85
N THR A 16 -12.99 18.16 -2.14
CA THR A 16 -13.39 17.89 -0.77
C THR A 16 -12.59 18.73 0.22
N PRO A 17 -13.17 19.08 1.36
CA PRO A 17 -12.44 19.76 2.42
C PRO A 17 -11.31 18.88 2.97
N ILE A 18 -10.13 19.48 3.10
CA ILE A 18 -8.96 18.83 3.72
C ILE A 18 -8.45 19.74 4.83
N LEU A 19 -8.50 19.26 6.07
CA LEU A 19 -7.88 19.97 7.18
C LEU A 19 -6.45 19.47 7.33
N LYS A 20 -5.47 20.35 7.13
CA LYS A 20 -4.04 20.02 7.12
C LYS A 20 -3.42 20.21 8.50
N GLY A 21 -2.72 19.18 8.98
CA GLY A 21 -1.94 19.18 10.21
C GLY A 21 -0.45 19.43 9.95
N LYS A 22 0.42 18.88 10.79
CA LYS A 22 1.87 19.08 10.67
C LYS A 22 2.47 18.31 9.47
N GLU A 23 3.49 18.90 8.87
CA GLU A 23 4.32 18.24 7.86
C GLU A 23 5.15 17.11 8.48
N ILE A 24 5.39 16.06 7.70
CA ILE A 24 6.16 14.88 8.11
C ILE A 24 7.04 14.38 6.97
N GLN A 25 8.00 13.53 7.33
CA GLN A 25 8.71 12.69 6.36
C GLN A 25 8.17 11.26 6.43
N ILE A 26 7.63 10.77 5.31
CA ILE A 26 7.20 9.38 5.17
C ILE A 26 8.43 8.55 4.83
N LYS A 27 8.84 7.68 5.74
CA LYS A 27 10.00 6.81 5.58
C LYS A 27 9.62 5.54 4.82
N MET A 28 10.23 5.37 3.65
CA MET A 28 10.02 4.22 2.79
C MET A 28 10.90 3.04 3.20
N PRO A 29 10.49 1.78 2.92
CA PRO A 29 11.29 0.58 3.25
C PRO A 29 12.66 0.52 2.55
N ASN A 30 12.80 1.17 1.40
CA ASN A 30 14.06 1.24 0.64
C ASN A 30 15.04 2.30 1.20
N GLY A 31 14.67 3.00 2.29
CA GLY A 31 15.47 4.04 2.94
C GLY A 31 15.16 5.47 2.46
N ASP A 32 14.39 5.64 1.40
CA ASP A 32 13.98 6.95 0.92
C ASP A 32 13.04 7.65 1.90
N SER A 33 12.92 8.96 1.75
CA SER A 33 11.96 9.77 2.49
C SER A 33 11.17 10.63 1.51
N ARG A 34 9.85 10.68 1.71
CA ARG A 34 8.92 11.47 0.92
C ARG A 34 8.28 12.54 1.77
N LYS A 35 7.99 13.69 1.18
CA LYS A 35 7.26 14.75 1.87
C LYS A 35 5.82 14.33 2.07
N GLY A 36 5.34 14.44 3.30
CA GLY A 36 3.97 14.17 3.62
C GLY A 36 3.43 15.15 4.65
N GLN A 37 2.15 15.03 4.90
CA GLN A 37 1.46 15.86 5.87
C GLN A 37 0.31 15.07 6.51
N PHE A 38 0.14 15.17 7.81
CA PHE A 38 -1.09 14.71 8.44
C PHE A 38 -2.27 15.56 7.94
N ALA A 39 -3.39 14.90 7.71
CA ALA A 39 -4.62 15.57 7.34
C ALA A 39 -5.83 14.83 7.90
N ILE A 40 -6.90 15.58 8.15
CA ILE A 40 -8.24 15.03 8.40
C ILE A 40 -9.06 15.24 7.14
N VAL A 41 -9.66 14.15 6.69
CA VAL A 41 -10.50 14.09 5.50
C VAL A 41 -11.78 13.30 5.79
N GLU A 42 -12.78 13.40 4.92
CA GLU A 42 -13.98 12.56 5.00
C GLU A 42 -13.65 11.13 4.54
N LEU A 43 -13.99 10.13 5.35
CA LEU A 43 -13.67 8.73 5.09
C LEU A 43 -14.30 8.18 3.81
N SER A 44 -15.51 8.66 3.46
CA SER A 44 -16.20 8.26 2.22
C SER A 44 -15.46 8.73 0.96
N GLU A 45 -14.71 9.81 1.05
CA GLU A 45 -14.04 10.44 -0.10
C GLU A 45 -12.71 9.78 -0.47
N ILE A 46 -12.09 9.03 0.43
CA ILE A 46 -10.87 8.29 0.12
C ILE A 46 -11.19 6.90 -0.46
N LYS A 47 -10.41 6.48 -1.45
CA LYS A 47 -10.59 5.19 -2.12
C LYS A 47 -9.57 4.16 -1.64
N ALA A 48 -10.06 3.15 -0.90
CA ALA A 48 -9.30 1.93 -0.67
C ALA A 48 -9.29 1.07 -1.95
N SER A 49 -8.31 0.18 -2.08
CA SER A 49 -8.18 -0.68 -3.26
C SER A 49 -9.37 -1.61 -3.50
N HIS A 50 -10.02 -2.04 -2.43
CA HIS A 50 -11.15 -2.96 -2.47
C HIS A 50 -12.31 -2.42 -1.61
N ASN A 51 -13.51 -2.84 -1.93
CA ASN A 51 -14.70 -2.51 -1.15
C ASN A 51 -14.73 -3.35 0.13
N GLU A 52 -15.11 -2.73 1.24
CA GLU A 52 -15.09 -3.32 2.59
C GLU A 52 -16.10 -4.46 2.81
N LYS A 53 -17.13 -4.58 1.96
CA LYS A 53 -18.19 -5.60 2.06
C LYS A 53 -18.09 -6.66 0.98
N SER A 54 -17.92 -6.25 -0.27
CA SER A 54 -17.86 -7.17 -1.40
C SER A 54 -16.47 -7.75 -1.63
N TYR A 55 -15.43 -7.08 -1.09
CA TYR A 55 -14.01 -7.40 -1.32
C TYR A 55 -13.57 -7.33 -2.78
N GLY A 56 -14.45 -6.89 -3.66
CA GLY A 56 -14.13 -6.60 -5.06
C GLY A 56 -13.38 -5.28 -5.22
N ASN A 57 -12.82 -5.04 -6.40
CA ASN A 57 -12.13 -3.79 -6.71
C ASN A 57 -13.04 -2.58 -6.49
N THR A 58 -12.52 -1.55 -5.83
CA THR A 58 -13.24 -0.28 -5.69
C THR A 58 -13.28 0.45 -7.03
N GLU A 59 -14.46 0.92 -7.43
CA GLU A 59 -14.63 1.70 -8.64
C GLU A 59 -13.74 2.96 -8.63
N GLY A 60 -12.98 3.16 -9.72
CA GLY A 60 -12.06 4.28 -9.87
C GLY A 60 -10.78 4.16 -9.03
N TYR A 61 -10.47 2.99 -8.45
CA TYR A 61 -9.12 2.70 -7.98
C TYR A 61 -8.22 2.39 -9.18
N PRO A 62 -6.94 2.78 -9.18
CA PRO A 62 -6.03 2.56 -10.30
C PRO A 62 -5.92 1.09 -10.72
N LEU A 63 -5.96 0.88 -12.03
CA LEU A 63 -5.77 -0.44 -12.66
C LEU A 63 -4.46 -0.45 -13.45
N ASP A 64 -3.86 -1.61 -13.58
CA ASP A 64 -2.71 -1.84 -14.44
C ASP A 64 -3.10 -1.96 -15.94
N ALA A 65 -2.13 -2.20 -16.81
CA ALA A 65 -2.35 -2.33 -18.25
C ALA A 65 -3.26 -3.51 -18.63
N ASN A 66 -3.41 -4.50 -17.74
CA ASN A 66 -4.27 -5.67 -17.93
C ASN A 66 -5.69 -5.44 -17.37
N GLY A 67 -5.96 -4.26 -16.81
CA GLY A 67 -7.23 -3.95 -16.16
C GLY A 67 -7.36 -4.53 -14.75
N GLU A 68 -6.26 -4.99 -14.15
CA GLU A 68 -6.22 -5.49 -12.80
C GLU A 68 -5.85 -4.39 -11.79
N ASN A 69 -6.30 -4.56 -10.54
CA ASN A 69 -5.98 -3.62 -9.47
C ASN A 69 -4.47 -3.54 -9.25
N VAL A 70 -3.89 -2.32 -9.26
CA VAL A 70 -2.45 -2.13 -9.01
C VAL A 70 -2.04 -2.49 -7.58
N ASN A 71 -2.98 -2.61 -6.64
CA ASN A 71 -2.73 -3.19 -5.33
C ASN A 71 -2.66 -4.71 -5.44
N ASP A 72 -1.56 -5.27 -4.97
CA ASP A 72 -1.21 -6.70 -5.09
C ASP A 72 -2.00 -7.63 -4.15
N ARG A 73 -2.90 -7.10 -3.30
CA ARG A 73 -3.66 -7.89 -2.34
C ARG A 73 -4.88 -8.54 -2.98
N ASN A 74 -5.02 -9.85 -2.79
CA ASN A 74 -6.19 -10.60 -3.25
C ASN A 74 -7.25 -10.72 -2.13
N TYR A 75 -7.99 -9.65 -1.89
CA TYR A 75 -9.05 -9.69 -0.87
C TYR A 75 -10.23 -10.58 -1.30
N THR A 76 -10.52 -10.70 -2.58
CA THR A 76 -11.63 -11.54 -3.09
C THR A 76 -11.42 -13.02 -2.80
N GLY A 77 -10.18 -13.51 -2.95
CA GLY A 77 -9.85 -14.93 -2.77
C GLY A 77 -9.25 -15.28 -1.41
N ASP A 78 -9.00 -14.30 -0.52
CA ASP A 78 -8.33 -14.52 0.76
C ASP A 78 -9.28 -14.33 1.94
N VAL A 79 -9.94 -15.41 2.34
CA VAL A 79 -10.86 -15.46 3.49
C VAL A 79 -10.19 -14.97 4.79
N ASN A 80 -8.88 -15.21 4.97
CA ASN A 80 -8.17 -14.73 6.15
C ASN A 80 -8.02 -13.21 6.16
N SER A 81 -7.76 -12.60 5.00
CA SER A 81 -7.73 -11.14 4.88
C SER A 81 -9.11 -10.52 5.08
N GLN A 82 -10.17 -11.17 4.59
CA GLN A 82 -11.55 -10.77 4.83
C GLN A 82 -11.91 -10.83 6.33
N ALA A 83 -11.59 -11.95 6.98
CA ALA A 83 -11.81 -12.12 8.43
C ALA A 83 -11.10 -11.05 9.25
N LYS A 84 -9.86 -10.67 8.87
CA LYS A 84 -9.11 -9.58 9.54
C LYS A 84 -9.76 -8.22 9.38
N ILE A 85 -10.38 -7.92 8.25
CA ILE A 85 -11.10 -6.65 8.06
C ILE A 85 -12.27 -6.58 9.03
N ILE A 86 -13.03 -7.67 9.16
CA ILE A 86 -14.15 -7.78 10.10
C ILE A 86 -13.66 -7.69 11.55
N GLU A 87 -12.65 -8.48 11.89
CA GLU A 87 -12.05 -8.48 13.24
C GLU A 87 -11.57 -7.08 13.65
N TYR A 88 -10.88 -6.38 12.74
CA TYR A 88 -10.40 -5.02 13.00
C TYR A 88 -11.53 -4.00 13.09
N ALA A 89 -12.63 -4.18 12.35
CA ALA A 89 -13.79 -3.31 12.46
C ALA A 89 -14.52 -3.52 13.80
N GLN A 90 -14.63 -4.77 14.26
CA GLN A 90 -15.25 -5.15 15.54
C GLN A 90 -14.41 -4.77 16.76
N ASN A 91 -13.09 -4.80 16.61
CA ASN A 91 -12.12 -4.55 17.68
C ASN A 91 -11.16 -3.45 17.26
N LEU A 92 -11.72 -2.29 16.89
CA LEU A 92 -10.94 -1.14 16.46
C LEU A 92 -10.02 -0.72 17.62
N GLU A 93 -8.69 -0.81 17.37
CA GLU A 93 -7.66 -0.37 18.31
C GLU A 93 -7.12 0.98 17.79
N PRO A 94 -7.66 2.11 18.28
CA PRO A 94 -7.36 3.43 17.74
C PRO A 94 -5.88 3.80 17.78
N ASP A 95 -5.16 3.38 18.82
CA ASP A 95 -3.72 3.59 18.97
C ASP A 95 -2.91 2.99 17.84
N ARG A 96 -3.31 1.84 17.29
CA ARG A 96 -2.66 1.21 16.14
C ARG A 96 -2.94 1.92 14.81
N LEU A 97 -4.03 2.69 14.75
CA LEU A 97 -4.43 3.43 13.55
C LEU A 97 -3.76 4.79 13.45
N ILE A 98 -3.25 5.31 14.54
CA ILE A 98 -2.85 6.71 14.69
C ILE A 98 -1.34 6.89 14.81
N THR A 99 -0.58 5.92 15.33
CA THR A 99 0.81 6.13 15.74
C THR A 99 1.85 5.49 14.86
N THR A 100 2.36 6.13 13.80
CA THR A 100 3.75 5.92 13.37
C THR A 100 4.12 6.70 12.10
N SER A 101 5.40 7.06 11.99
CA SER A 101 5.99 7.69 10.80
C SER A 101 6.41 6.68 9.72
N ARG A 102 6.26 5.36 9.95
CA ARG A 102 6.71 4.32 9.01
C ARG A 102 5.56 3.74 8.20
N THR A 103 5.83 3.41 6.94
CA THR A 103 5.06 2.45 6.17
C THR A 103 5.43 1.04 6.66
N PRO A 104 4.52 0.08 6.68
CA PRO A 104 3.09 0.06 6.35
C PRO A 104 2.16 0.19 7.56
N ALA A 105 2.65 0.68 8.69
CA ALA A 105 1.87 0.73 9.94
C ALA A 105 1.26 2.13 10.21
N GLY A 106 0.36 2.23 11.18
CA GLY A 106 -0.25 3.48 11.65
C GLY A 106 -1.27 4.07 10.68
N THR A 107 -1.39 5.38 10.70
CA THR A 107 -2.32 6.16 9.87
C THR A 107 -2.22 5.81 8.39
N PRO A 108 -3.33 5.61 7.67
CA PRO A 108 -3.31 5.36 6.23
C PRO A 108 -2.55 6.44 5.46
N ILE A 109 -1.89 6.04 4.37
CA ILE A 109 -1.23 6.97 3.45
C ILE A 109 -2.09 7.05 2.20
N ILE A 110 -2.39 8.28 1.80
CA ILE A 110 -3.12 8.59 0.58
C ILE A 110 -2.29 9.48 -0.33
N THR A 111 -2.62 9.47 -1.60
CA THR A 111 -2.11 10.43 -2.58
C THR A 111 -2.88 11.74 -2.52
N VAL A 112 -2.43 12.75 -3.25
CA VAL A 112 -3.09 14.07 -3.32
C VAL A 112 -4.51 14.02 -3.86
N ASP A 113 -4.88 12.97 -4.58
CA ASP A 113 -6.23 12.71 -5.10
C ASP A 113 -7.02 11.65 -4.29
N GLY A 114 -6.58 11.33 -3.08
CA GLY A 114 -7.34 10.53 -2.13
C GLY A 114 -7.30 9.01 -2.35
N ILE A 115 -6.37 8.50 -3.15
CA ILE A 115 -6.16 7.06 -3.33
C ILE A 115 -5.32 6.52 -2.19
N VAL A 116 -5.79 5.48 -1.53
CA VAL A 116 -5.07 4.82 -0.43
C VAL A 116 -3.96 3.94 -0.98
N VAL A 117 -2.71 4.34 -0.77
CA VAL A 117 -1.53 3.59 -1.21
C VAL A 117 -0.94 2.71 -0.10
N SER A 118 -1.22 3.03 1.16
CA SER A 118 -0.91 2.18 2.31
C SER A 118 -2.01 2.21 3.34
N GLY A 119 -2.28 1.05 3.95
CA GLY A 119 -3.34 0.93 4.95
C GLY A 119 -4.72 0.61 4.37
N ASN A 120 -4.80 0.01 3.20
CA ASN A 120 -6.07 -0.40 2.58
C ASN A 120 -6.94 -1.23 3.53
N ASN A 121 -6.38 -2.24 4.19
CA ASN A 121 -7.10 -3.04 5.18
C ASN A 121 -7.70 -2.17 6.30
N ARG A 122 -6.92 -1.24 6.87
CA ARG A 122 -7.36 -0.33 7.93
C ARG A 122 -8.45 0.62 7.45
N THR A 123 -8.33 1.14 6.23
CA THR A 123 -9.36 1.99 5.63
C THR A 123 -10.65 1.23 5.40
N MET A 124 -10.57 -0.01 4.90
CA MET A 124 -11.73 -0.89 4.73
C MET A 124 -12.37 -1.20 6.09
N SER A 125 -11.57 -1.51 7.12
CA SER A 125 -12.07 -1.77 8.48
C SER A 125 -12.75 -0.54 9.09
N LEU A 126 -12.21 0.67 8.90
CA LEU A 126 -12.85 1.91 9.33
C LEU A 126 -14.18 2.15 8.60
N LYS A 127 -14.24 1.93 7.27
CA LYS A 127 -15.49 2.04 6.50
C LYS A 127 -16.53 1.02 6.97
N LEU A 128 -16.09 -0.21 7.23
CA LEU A 128 -16.97 -1.25 7.78
C LEU A 128 -17.44 -0.90 9.19
N ALA A 129 -16.57 -0.34 10.03
CA ALA A 129 -16.94 0.10 11.37
C ALA A 129 -17.99 1.21 11.35
N VAL A 130 -17.85 2.21 10.47
CA VAL A 130 -18.89 3.24 10.28
C VAL A 130 -20.24 2.62 9.93
N ALA A 131 -20.24 1.59 9.07
CA ALA A 131 -21.47 0.98 8.58
C ALA A 131 -22.13 0.01 9.57
N ASP A 132 -21.32 -0.85 10.20
CA ASP A 132 -21.81 -2.03 10.91
C ASP A 132 -21.47 -2.02 12.42
N TYR A 133 -20.51 -1.19 12.87
CA TYR A 133 -20.04 -1.09 14.26
C TYR A 133 -19.81 0.37 14.67
N PRO A 134 -20.85 1.24 14.63
CA PRO A 134 -20.71 2.68 14.81
C PRO A 134 -20.13 3.07 16.17
N GLU A 135 -20.39 2.30 17.22
CA GLU A 135 -19.81 2.50 18.55
C GLU A 135 -18.27 2.39 18.54
N LYS A 136 -17.73 1.50 17.70
CA LYS A 136 -16.28 1.32 17.56
C LYS A 136 -15.66 2.48 16.78
N TYR A 137 -16.36 2.96 15.77
CA TYR A 137 -15.94 4.15 15.06
C TYR A 137 -15.99 5.40 15.95
N ASP A 138 -16.97 5.52 16.86
CA ASP A 138 -17.04 6.59 17.85
C ASP A 138 -15.90 6.51 18.88
N GLU A 139 -15.42 5.31 19.24
CA GLU A 139 -14.19 5.13 20.04
C GLU A 139 -12.95 5.66 19.28
N TYR A 140 -12.83 5.36 18.01
CA TYR A 140 -11.77 5.91 17.15
C TYR A 140 -11.84 7.44 17.09
N LYS A 141 -13.02 8.01 16.90
CA LYS A 141 -13.24 9.46 16.83
C LYS A 141 -12.85 10.17 18.12
N ARG A 142 -13.19 9.57 19.26
CA ARG A 142 -12.79 10.10 20.59
C ARG A 142 -11.27 10.10 20.76
N PHE A 143 -10.62 8.99 20.47
CA PHE A 143 -9.17 8.88 20.54
C PHE A 143 -8.47 9.85 19.59
N LEU A 144 -8.96 10.01 18.36
CA LEU A 144 -8.44 11.00 17.43
C LEU A 144 -8.54 12.41 17.99
N ALA A 145 -9.67 12.75 18.60
CA ALA A 145 -9.90 14.07 19.17
C ALA A 145 -9.01 14.34 20.41
N GLU A 146 -8.74 13.33 21.23
CA GLU A 146 -7.84 13.43 22.39
C GLU A 146 -6.37 13.63 21.97
N GLU A 147 -5.94 12.97 20.88
CA GLU A 147 -4.57 13.02 20.38
C GLU A 147 -4.35 14.09 19.29
N ILE A 148 -5.33 14.94 19.06
CA ILE A 148 -5.39 15.83 17.89
C ILE A 148 -4.18 16.78 17.78
N GLU A 149 -3.67 17.27 18.90
CA GLU A 149 -2.51 18.17 18.95
C GLU A 149 -1.21 17.46 18.52
N ALA A 150 -1.11 16.15 18.74
CA ALA A 150 0.04 15.35 18.31
C ALA A 150 0.22 15.37 16.78
N PHE A 151 -0.83 15.65 16.03
CA PHE A 151 -0.84 15.69 14.56
C PHE A 151 -0.77 17.13 14.01
N GLY A 152 -0.63 18.13 14.89
CA GLY A 152 -0.46 19.54 14.53
C GLY A 152 -1.77 20.27 14.27
N PHE A 153 -2.87 19.84 14.89
CA PHE A 153 -4.13 20.56 14.91
C PHE A 153 -4.33 21.24 16.26
N GLU A 154 -5.13 22.29 16.29
CA GLU A 154 -5.54 22.93 17.52
C GLU A 154 -6.58 22.08 18.27
N ASN A 155 -6.60 22.16 19.59
CA ASN A 155 -7.50 21.37 20.45
C ASN A 155 -9.01 21.62 20.13
N ILE A 156 -9.36 22.82 19.68
CA ILE A 156 -10.73 23.16 19.24
C ILE A 156 -11.20 22.25 18.11
N VAL A 157 -10.29 21.78 17.25
CA VAL A 157 -10.60 20.84 16.16
C VAL A 157 -11.10 19.52 16.72
N GLY A 158 -10.42 18.96 17.74
CA GLY A 158 -10.84 17.72 18.40
C GLY A 158 -12.25 17.84 18.96
N SER A 159 -12.54 18.94 19.68
CA SER A 159 -13.87 19.20 20.20
C SER A 159 -14.94 19.29 19.11
N ALA A 160 -14.65 19.97 18.01
CA ALA A 160 -15.58 20.10 16.89
C ALA A 160 -15.84 18.76 16.19
N LEU A 161 -14.81 17.88 16.05
CA LEU A 161 -14.97 16.53 15.51
C LEU A 161 -15.91 15.69 16.36
N LEU A 162 -15.79 15.76 17.70
CA LEU A 162 -16.65 15.03 18.64
C LEU A 162 -18.08 15.52 18.59
N MET A 163 -18.26 16.83 18.57
CA MET A 163 -19.59 17.46 18.54
C MET A 163 -20.23 17.43 17.15
N ASN A 164 -19.51 16.93 16.14
CA ASN A 164 -19.94 16.98 14.75
C ASN A 164 -20.28 18.42 14.32
N ASP A 165 -19.41 19.36 14.68
CA ASP A 165 -19.57 20.80 14.47
C ASP A 165 -18.65 21.30 13.34
N TYR A 166 -18.83 22.58 12.99
CA TYR A 166 -18.04 23.22 11.97
C TYR A 166 -16.65 23.62 12.47
N ILE A 167 -15.66 23.41 11.62
CA ILE A 167 -14.27 23.79 11.86
C ILE A 167 -13.91 24.93 10.90
N ALA A 168 -13.42 26.03 11.42
CA ALA A 168 -12.91 27.12 10.60
C ALA A 168 -11.59 26.72 9.93
N LEU A 169 -11.51 26.86 8.61
CA LEU A 169 -10.27 26.62 7.87
C LEU A 169 -9.30 27.81 8.02
N PRO A 170 -7.99 27.59 7.91
CA PRO A 170 -7.02 28.68 7.88
C PRO A 170 -7.35 29.70 6.79
N GLY A 171 -7.31 31.01 7.15
CA GLY A 171 -7.71 32.10 6.28
C GLY A 171 -9.20 32.43 6.31
N SER A 172 -9.99 31.71 7.11
CA SER A 172 -11.38 32.04 7.40
C SER A 172 -11.47 33.37 8.18
N SER A 173 -12.44 34.23 7.82
CA SER A 173 -12.74 35.47 8.55
C SER A 173 -14.26 35.60 8.74
N TYR A 174 -14.67 36.55 9.56
CA TYR A 174 -16.09 36.82 9.78
C TYR A 174 -16.83 37.15 8.47
N ASP A 175 -16.16 37.88 7.58
CA ASP A 175 -16.72 38.31 6.29
C ASP A 175 -16.53 37.25 5.18
N ASN A 176 -15.69 36.26 5.38
CA ASN A 176 -15.44 35.17 4.45
C ASN A 176 -15.21 33.85 5.23
N PRO A 177 -16.25 33.27 5.81
CA PRO A 177 -16.15 32.07 6.61
C PRO A 177 -15.96 30.85 5.69
N HIS A 178 -14.78 30.23 5.76
CA HIS A 178 -14.52 28.93 5.18
C HIS A 178 -14.58 27.87 6.28
N ASN A 179 -15.75 27.30 6.47
CA ASN A 179 -15.98 26.27 7.48
C ASN A 179 -16.16 24.91 6.83
N VAL A 180 -15.62 23.90 7.44
CA VAL A 180 -15.79 22.50 7.04
C VAL A 180 -16.45 21.71 8.17
N LYS A 181 -17.25 20.74 7.79
CA LYS A 181 -17.84 19.77 8.71
C LYS A 181 -17.59 18.38 8.16
N PHE A 182 -17.05 17.51 9.00
CA PHE A 182 -16.85 16.11 8.67
C PHE A 182 -17.95 15.26 9.30
N THR A 183 -18.48 14.32 8.55
CA THR A 183 -19.44 13.31 9.06
C THR A 183 -18.68 12.14 9.64
N ASN A 184 -17.74 11.61 8.89
CA ASN A 184 -16.88 10.50 9.29
C ASN A 184 -15.41 10.89 9.09
N PRO A 185 -14.84 11.70 10.01
CA PRO A 185 -13.46 12.16 9.89
C PRO A 185 -12.47 11.01 10.01
N VAL A 186 -11.47 10.99 9.15
CA VAL A 186 -10.35 10.06 9.26
C VAL A 186 -9.02 10.81 9.20
N LEU A 187 -8.10 10.44 10.09
CA LEU A 187 -6.72 10.90 10.03
C LEU A 187 -5.98 10.13 8.95
N VAL A 188 -5.29 10.84 8.07
CA VAL A 188 -4.47 10.27 6.99
C VAL A 188 -3.11 10.96 6.94
N ARG A 189 -2.20 10.37 6.20
CA ARG A 189 -0.93 11.00 5.75
C ARG A 189 -1.03 11.20 4.25
N ILE A 190 -1.02 12.44 3.79
CA ILE A 190 -0.94 12.74 2.35
C ILE A 190 0.51 12.64 1.93
N ASP A 191 0.78 11.88 0.86
CA ASP A 191 2.09 11.82 0.21
C ASP A 191 2.10 12.77 -0.99
N TYR A 192 2.93 13.82 -0.90
CA TYR A 192 3.08 14.81 -1.96
C TYR A 192 4.08 14.41 -3.04
N ASP A 193 4.97 13.47 -2.73
CA ASP A 193 6.03 13.00 -3.63
C ASP A 193 5.67 11.64 -4.28
N PHE A 194 4.40 11.20 -4.19
CA PHE A 194 3.95 9.95 -4.82
C PHE A 194 4.13 10.04 -6.35
N PRO A 195 4.99 9.17 -6.95
CA PRO A 195 5.39 9.38 -8.34
C PRO A 195 4.36 8.85 -9.35
N ASP A 196 3.83 7.64 -9.14
CA ASP A 196 2.96 6.98 -10.10
C ASP A 196 2.19 5.78 -9.52
N TYR A 197 1.02 5.46 -10.12
CA TYR A 197 0.19 4.33 -9.76
C TYR A 197 0.62 3.06 -10.53
N ASN A 198 1.65 2.40 -10.04
CA ASN A 198 2.09 1.11 -10.55
C ASN A 198 2.41 0.13 -9.41
N ALA A 199 2.47 -1.16 -9.73
CA ALA A 199 2.68 -2.21 -8.74
C ALA A 199 4.01 -2.07 -8.00
N LEU A 200 5.06 -1.58 -8.66
CA LEU A 200 6.37 -1.36 -8.05
C LEU A 200 6.28 -0.31 -6.94
N GLU A 201 5.71 0.86 -7.24
CA GLU A 201 5.56 1.94 -6.26
C GLU A 201 4.66 1.53 -5.10
N LEU A 202 3.50 0.91 -5.38
CA LEU A 202 2.61 0.46 -4.31
C LEU A 202 3.25 -0.63 -3.44
N SER A 203 4.08 -1.50 -4.01
CA SER A 203 4.78 -2.53 -3.25
C SER A 203 5.71 -1.94 -2.18
N LEU A 204 6.32 -0.77 -2.44
CA LEU A 204 7.16 -0.07 -1.47
C LEU A 204 6.37 0.37 -0.21
N TYR A 205 5.09 0.75 -0.36
CA TYR A 205 4.24 1.13 0.78
C TYR A 205 3.75 -0.05 1.60
N ASN A 206 3.61 -1.22 0.98
CA ASN A 206 3.00 -2.41 1.58
C ASN A 206 4.02 -3.46 2.02
N LYS A 207 5.32 -3.20 1.85
CA LYS A 207 6.40 -4.12 2.19
C LYS A 207 6.48 -4.30 3.71
N ASP A 208 5.92 -5.39 4.19
CA ASP A 208 6.00 -5.81 5.60
C ASP A 208 7.10 -6.86 5.75
N THR A 209 8.23 -6.45 6.31
CA THR A 209 9.39 -7.32 6.55
C THR A 209 9.14 -8.40 7.62
N LYS A 210 7.96 -8.40 8.26
CA LYS A 210 7.63 -9.29 9.38
C LYS A 210 6.60 -10.38 9.08
N LYS A 211 5.93 -10.34 7.91
CA LYS A 211 4.92 -11.34 7.55
C LYS A 211 5.46 -12.33 6.54
N SER A 212 5.31 -13.62 6.83
CA SER A 212 5.42 -14.67 5.84
C SER A 212 4.23 -14.59 4.89
N GLU A 213 4.46 -14.16 3.66
CA GLU A 213 3.46 -14.21 2.58
C GLU A 213 3.34 -15.64 2.07
N ARG A 214 2.14 -16.05 1.61
CA ARG A 214 1.99 -17.33 0.91
C ARG A 214 2.83 -17.29 -0.37
N PRO A 215 3.47 -18.41 -0.78
CA PRO A 215 4.32 -18.42 -1.98
C PRO A 215 3.62 -17.87 -3.23
N ILE A 216 2.32 -18.18 -3.40
CA ILE A 216 1.53 -17.71 -4.54
C ILE A 216 1.30 -16.20 -4.51
N ASP A 217 0.97 -15.62 -3.36
CA ASP A 217 0.79 -14.16 -3.25
C ASP A 217 2.09 -13.44 -3.52
N LYS A 218 3.21 -14.02 -3.07
CA LYS A 218 4.55 -13.52 -3.35
C LYS A 218 4.90 -13.58 -4.83
N ALA A 219 4.58 -14.69 -5.51
CA ALA A 219 4.80 -14.85 -6.95
C ALA A 219 3.99 -13.83 -7.76
N LEU A 220 2.69 -13.71 -7.49
CA LEU A 220 1.82 -12.74 -8.16
C LEU A 220 2.28 -11.28 -7.96
N LYS A 221 2.69 -10.93 -6.76
CA LYS A 221 3.24 -9.62 -6.43
C LYS A 221 4.52 -9.33 -7.21
N LEU A 222 5.45 -10.26 -7.21
CA LEU A 222 6.73 -10.12 -7.90
C LEU A 222 6.56 -10.06 -9.41
N GLY A 223 5.61 -10.83 -9.97
CA GLY A 223 5.22 -10.75 -11.38
C GLY A 223 4.74 -9.36 -11.76
N LYS A 224 3.80 -8.78 -11.00
CA LYS A 224 3.31 -7.40 -11.22
C LYS A 224 4.42 -6.35 -11.11
N ILE A 225 5.35 -6.51 -10.17
CA ILE A 225 6.50 -5.61 -10.05
C ILE A 225 7.35 -5.64 -11.32
N LEU A 226 7.60 -6.81 -11.89
CA LEU A 226 8.34 -6.92 -13.15
C LEU A 226 7.56 -6.34 -14.32
N GLU A 227 6.30 -6.69 -14.48
CA GLU A 227 5.44 -6.19 -15.56
C GLU A 227 5.34 -4.65 -15.57
N SER A 228 5.40 -4.02 -14.40
CA SER A 228 5.36 -2.56 -14.30
C SER A 228 6.64 -1.85 -14.75
N SER A 229 7.72 -2.58 -15.04
CA SER A 229 9.00 -2.04 -15.47
C SER A 229 9.62 -2.89 -16.56
N GLU A 230 9.42 -2.49 -17.83
CA GLU A 230 10.01 -3.14 -19.00
C GLU A 230 11.54 -3.30 -18.87
N LYS A 231 12.21 -2.30 -18.31
CA LYS A 231 13.65 -2.35 -18.04
C LYS A 231 14.02 -3.49 -17.09
N CYS A 232 13.30 -3.62 -15.99
CA CYS A 232 13.56 -4.66 -14.99
C CYS A 232 13.23 -6.05 -15.53
N THR A 233 12.11 -6.19 -16.21
CA THR A 233 11.73 -7.43 -16.91
C THR A 233 12.81 -7.86 -17.88
N THR A 234 13.23 -6.97 -18.77
CA THR A 234 14.25 -7.26 -19.79
C THR A 234 15.58 -7.69 -19.17
N VAL A 235 16.06 -6.98 -18.15
CA VAL A 235 17.35 -7.30 -17.52
C VAL A 235 17.29 -8.66 -16.83
N ILE A 236 16.23 -8.94 -16.06
CA ILE A 236 16.10 -10.18 -15.32
C ILE A 236 15.90 -11.38 -16.25
N THR A 237 15.01 -11.25 -17.23
CA THR A 237 14.75 -12.34 -18.19
C THR A 237 15.97 -12.63 -19.08
N ASN A 238 16.73 -11.61 -19.47
CA ASN A 238 17.95 -11.80 -20.25
C ASN A 238 19.06 -12.55 -19.46
N ILE A 239 19.13 -12.35 -18.14
CA ILE A 239 20.09 -13.08 -17.31
C ILE A 239 19.70 -14.56 -17.23
N VAL A 240 18.44 -14.86 -16.95
CA VAL A 240 17.99 -16.25 -16.75
C VAL A 240 17.78 -16.98 -18.08
N GLY A 241 17.33 -16.30 -19.11
CA GLY A 241 17.06 -16.89 -20.43
C GLY A 241 18.27 -17.42 -21.19
N GLN A 242 19.49 -17.27 -20.64
CA GLN A 242 20.71 -17.88 -21.16
C GLN A 242 20.89 -19.34 -20.73
N TYR A 243 20.05 -19.80 -19.79
CA TYR A 243 20.18 -21.10 -19.14
C TYR A 243 18.95 -21.97 -19.44
N GLU A 244 19.18 -23.26 -19.65
CA GLU A 244 18.09 -24.24 -19.80
C GLU A 244 17.49 -24.65 -18.42
N THR A 245 18.29 -24.55 -17.36
CA THR A 245 17.87 -24.92 -16.01
C THR A 245 18.33 -23.92 -14.96
N PHE A 246 17.58 -23.83 -13.86
CA PHE A 246 17.99 -23.03 -12.71
C PHE A 246 19.31 -23.50 -12.10
N SER A 247 19.59 -24.82 -12.14
CA SER A 247 20.83 -25.37 -11.64
C SER A 247 22.06 -24.81 -12.38
N GLU A 248 21.97 -24.66 -13.69
CA GLU A 248 23.03 -24.02 -14.49
C GLU A 248 23.21 -22.55 -14.13
N PHE A 249 22.12 -21.79 -14.01
CA PHE A 249 22.15 -20.41 -13.57
C PHE A 249 22.81 -20.27 -12.19
N TYR A 250 22.39 -21.08 -11.22
CA TYR A 250 22.96 -21.06 -9.86
C TYR A 250 24.39 -21.53 -9.78
N SER A 251 24.90 -22.16 -10.82
CA SER A 251 26.33 -22.53 -10.90
C SER A 251 27.22 -21.42 -11.44
N ASN A 252 26.65 -20.35 -12.01
CA ASN A 252 27.40 -19.21 -12.57
C ASN A 252 27.41 -18.02 -11.59
N GLY A 253 28.50 -17.89 -10.85
CA GLY A 253 28.66 -16.84 -9.83
C GLY A 253 28.62 -15.39 -10.39
N ASN A 254 29.04 -15.19 -11.65
CA ASN A 254 29.00 -13.86 -12.26
C ASN A 254 27.56 -13.43 -12.56
N ASP A 255 26.74 -14.32 -13.08
CA ASP A 255 25.35 -13.99 -13.42
C ASP A 255 24.46 -13.98 -12.17
N GLN A 256 24.78 -14.76 -11.14
CA GLN A 256 24.17 -14.56 -9.82
C GLN A 256 24.45 -13.17 -9.25
N LYS A 257 25.69 -12.66 -9.41
CA LYS A 257 26.04 -11.30 -8.97
C LYS A 257 25.28 -10.22 -9.77
N LYS A 258 25.19 -10.37 -11.12
CA LYS A 258 24.38 -9.46 -11.95
C LYS A 258 22.91 -9.49 -11.56
N MET A 259 22.37 -10.68 -11.28
CA MET A 259 21.00 -10.83 -10.81
C MET A 259 20.79 -10.13 -9.47
N LYS A 260 21.68 -10.33 -8.51
CA LYS A 260 21.65 -9.62 -7.21
C LYS A 260 21.58 -8.11 -7.40
N ASP A 261 22.47 -7.56 -8.23
CA ASP A 261 22.54 -6.12 -8.47
C ASP A 261 21.28 -5.60 -9.19
N SER A 262 20.70 -6.43 -10.07
CA SER A 262 19.44 -6.13 -10.76
C SER A 262 18.25 -6.14 -9.80
N LEU A 263 18.16 -7.10 -8.89
CA LEU A 263 17.11 -7.17 -7.87
C LEU A 263 17.09 -5.94 -6.98
N VAL A 264 18.27 -5.43 -6.59
CA VAL A 264 18.40 -4.21 -5.80
C VAL A 264 18.03 -2.98 -6.63
N SER A 265 18.56 -2.87 -7.85
CA SER A 265 18.29 -1.70 -8.73
C SER A 265 16.84 -1.61 -9.18
N CYS A 266 16.13 -2.73 -9.22
CA CYS A 266 14.70 -2.82 -9.50
C CYS A 266 13.81 -2.71 -8.24
N ASN A 267 14.39 -2.41 -7.06
CA ASN A 267 13.68 -2.33 -5.78
C ASN A 267 12.89 -3.60 -5.39
N ILE A 268 13.25 -4.77 -5.97
CA ILE A 268 12.66 -6.07 -5.61
C ILE A 268 13.10 -6.47 -4.21
N ILE A 269 14.37 -6.22 -3.89
CA ILE A 269 14.94 -6.34 -2.54
C ILE A 269 15.69 -5.06 -2.17
N THR A 270 15.72 -4.76 -0.89
CA THR A 270 16.55 -3.66 -0.37
C THR A 270 17.96 -4.15 -0.04
N THR A 271 18.92 -3.23 0.06
CA THR A 271 20.27 -3.53 0.52
C THR A 271 20.31 -4.13 1.93
N GLN A 272 19.33 -3.81 2.76
CA GLN A 272 19.20 -4.35 4.13
C GLN A 272 18.71 -5.81 4.14
N GLU A 273 17.91 -6.21 3.15
CA GLU A 273 17.41 -7.58 2.99
C GLU A 273 18.42 -8.49 2.27
N LEU A 274 19.40 -7.92 1.61
CA LEU A 274 20.36 -8.63 0.78
C LEU A 274 21.01 -9.85 1.48
N PRO A 275 21.43 -9.77 2.78
CA PRO A 275 22.04 -10.90 3.46
C PRO A 275 21.12 -12.12 3.64
N ALA A 276 19.78 -11.93 3.60
CA ALA A 276 18.83 -13.03 3.66
C ALA A 276 18.77 -13.83 2.35
N TYR A 277 19.00 -13.16 1.22
CA TYR A 277 18.84 -13.72 -0.12
C TYR A 277 20.16 -14.07 -0.81
N PHE A 278 21.28 -13.47 -0.37
CA PHE A 278 22.58 -13.63 -1.00
C PHE A 278 23.71 -13.74 0.03
N SER A 279 24.49 -14.81 -0.07
CA SER A 279 25.67 -15.09 0.75
C SER A 279 26.97 -14.89 -0.04
N GLU A 280 28.11 -15.12 0.59
CA GLU A 280 29.44 -15.12 -0.08
C GLU A 280 29.55 -16.17 -1.20
N THR A 281 28.80 -17.27 -1.09
CA THR A 281 28.81 -18.38 -2.04
C THR A 281 27.73 -18.29 -3.12
N GLY A 282 26.88 -17.26 -3.09
CA GLY A 282 25.78 -17.06 -4.04
C GLY A 282 24.41 -16.94 -3.36
N PHE A 283 23.35 -17.23 -4.10
CA PHE A 283 22.00 -17.18 -3.57
C PHE A 283 21.77 -18.20 -2.45
N THR A 284 21.18 -17.77 -1.35
CA THR A 284 20.64 -18.64 -0.30
C THR A 284 19.42 -19.39 -0.83
N GLU A 285 18.92 -20.39 -0.09
CA GLU A 285 17.66 -21.06 -0.45
C GLU A 285 16.47 -20.08 -0.56
N GLN A 286 16.42 -19.08 0.33
CA GLN A 286 15.41 -18.00 0.24
C GLN A 286 15.62 -17.13 -1.02
N GLY A 287 16.87 -16.91 -1.41
CA GLY A 287 17.20 -16.19 -2.64
C GLY A 287 16.78 -16.94 -3.89
N LYS A 288 16.99 -18.27 -3.93
CA LYS A 288 16.53 -19.13 -5.02
C LYS A 288 15.01 -19.14 -5.12
N GLU A 289 14.32 -19.30 -3.98
CA GLU A 289 12.87 -19.23 -3.91
C GLU A 289 12.33 -17.88 -4.40
N LEU A 290 13.00 -16.77 -4.08
CA LEU A 290 12.65 -15.45 -4.56
C LEU A 290 12.70 -15.38 -6.10
N ILE A 291 13.78 -15.86 -6.72
CA ILE A 291 13.96 -15.88 -8.17
C ILE A 291 12.89 -16.75 -8.85
N GLU A 292 12.66 -17.94 -8.31
CA GLU A 292 11.66 -18.88 -8.84
C GLU A 292 10.25 -18.28 -8.76
N ASN A 293 9.87 -17.67 -7.64
CA ASN A 293 8.57 -17.00 -7.49
C ASN A 293 8.43 -15.79 -8.43
N LEU A 294 9.50 -15.03 -8.62
CA LEU A 294 9.52 -13.86 -9.50
C LEU A 294 9.25 -14.25 -10.96
N LEU A 295 9.91 -15.32 -11.44
CA LEU A 295 9.72 -15.82 -12.79
C LEU A 295 8.37 -16.54 -12.97
N ALA A 296 7.93 -17.27 -11.95
CA ALA A 296 6.61 -17.89 -11.95
C ALA A 296 5.50 -16.84 -12.07
N GLY A 297 5.60 -15.74 -11.32
CA GLY A 297 4.63 -14.65 -11.37
C GLY A 297 4.62 -13.93 -12.71
N LEU A 298 5.76 -13.89 -13.43
CA LEU A 298 5.85 -13.29 -14.75
C LEU A 298 5.25 -14.16 -15.86
N VAL A 299 5.40 -15.50 -15.75
CA VAL A 299 5.05 -16.44 -16.84
C VAL A 299 3.66 -17.03 -16.68
N LEU A 300 3.22 -17.21 -15.45
CA LEU A 300 1.96 -17.91 -15.16
C LEU A 300 0.82 -16.92 -14.89
N SER A 301 -0.34 -17.20 -15.49
CA SER A 301 -1.54 -16.45 -15.16
C SER A 301 -1.94 -16.66 -13.69
N LYS A 302 -2.65 -15.70 -13.13
CA LYS A 302 -3.17 -15.76 -11.75
C LYS A 302 -3.96 -17.05 -11.50
N ASP A 303 -4.81 -17.45 -12.45
CA ASP A 303 -5.64 -18.64 -12.32
C ASP A 303 -4.81 -19.92 -12.33
N ALA A 304 -3.76 -19.98 -13.16
CA ALA A 304 -2.84 -21.13 -13.18
C ALA A 304 -2.06 -21.26 -11.87
N LEU A 305 -1.64 -20.14 -11.28
CA LEU A 305 -0.93 -20.10 -9.98
C LEU A 305 -1.86 -20.55 -8.84
N ILE A 306 -3.11 -20.11 -8.85
CA ILE A 306 -4.13 -20.49 -7.84
C ILE A 306 -4.43 -21.99 -7.95
N ALA A 307 -4.72 -22.49 -9.15
CA ALA A 307 -5.03 -23.90 -9.40
C ALA A 307 -3.88 -24.82 -8.97
N SER A 308 -2.63 -24.39 -9.17
CA SER A 308 -1.45 -25.16 -8.74
C SER A 308 -1.32 -25.29 -7.23
N ASN A 309 -1.70 -24.26 -6.50
CA ASN A 309 -1.64 -24.26 -5.06
C ASN A 309 -2.75 -25.12 -4.43
N GLU A 310 -3.95 -25.11 -5.01
CA GLU A 310 -5.08 -25.94 -4.58
C GLU A 310 -4.85 -27.44 -4.84
N GLY A 311 -4.17 -27.76 -5.92
CA GLY A 311 -3.81 -29.14 -6.28
C GLY A 311 -2.60 -29.74 -5.52
N GLY A 312 -1.95 -28.98 -4.66
CA GLY A 312 -0.73 -29.43 -3.95
C GLY A 312 0.47 -29.68 -4.87
N ALA A 313 0.38 -29.30 -6.14
CA ALA A 313 1.45 -29.43 -7.11
C ALA A 313 2.42 -28.26 -6.98
N ARG A 314 3.69 -28.56 -6.71
CA ARG A 314 4.77 -27.59 -6.89
C ARG A 314 5.03 -27.46 -8.38
N ILE A 315 4.63 -26.34 -8.99
CA ILE A 315 4.79 -26.10 -10.44
C ILE A 315 6.27 -25.97 -10.85
N LEU A 316 7.16 -25.73 -9.90
CA LEU A 316 8.58 -25.44 -10.15
C LEU A 316 9.49 -26.36 -9.33
N ARG A 317 9.52 -27.64 -9.72
CA ARG A 317 10.66 -28.54 -9.41
C ARG A 317 11.04 -29.38 -10.62
#